data_ddf80f1bddfb3cde74f4b6ce46018cbf
#
_entry.id   ddf80f1bddfb3cde74f4b6ce46018cbf
#
_cell.length_a   1.000
_cell.length_b   1.000
_cell.length_c   1.000
_cell.angle_alpha   90.00
_cell.angle_beta   90.00
_cell.angle_gamma   90.00
#
_symmetry.space_group_name_H-M   'P 1'
#
loop_
_entity.id
_entity.type
_entity.pdbx_description
1 polymer ?
#
loop_
_entity_poly.entity_id
_entity_poly.type
_entity_poly.pdbx_seq_one_letter_code
_entity_poly.pdbx_strand_id
1 'polypeptide(L)'
;ASVGDQQDSIEMRYEDENIWLTQKMMAALYDVGLPTINEHIKKIYADSELEESATIRNFRIVQTEGSRQVTRDTKHYNLQMIIAVGFKVNNERAVQFRKWANGIVKDYTIKGWVMDDERLKNGGSILTTEYFDRLLEQIREIRLSERRFYQKITDIYATALDYDRTSKTTKQFFAKVQNKMHYAVHGHTAAELIYERADADKPHMGLATWAAAPEGKIVKSDVSIAKNYLSEKEMRSLERIVSAYLDLAEDRAERHIPMTMEDWSKRLDLFLMDSA
;
A
#
# COMPACT_ATOMS: atom_id res chain seq x y z
N ALA A 1 21.16 5.62 -8.48
CA ALA A 1 20.34 5.53 -9.67
C ALA A 1 21.20 5.91 -10.86
N SER A 2 21.44 4.99 -11.77
CA SER A 2 22.11 5.27 -13.05
C SER A 2 21.09 5.88 -14.01
N VAL A 3 21.30 7.11 -14.43
CA VAL A 3 20.53 7.76 -15.48
C VAL A 3 21.42 7.84 -16.72
N GLY A 4 21.18 6.95 -17.69
CA GLY A 4 21.92 6.88 -18.96
C GLY A 4 23.20 6.03 -18.92
N ASP A 5 23.76 5.71 -20.10
CA ASP A 5 24.93 4.85 -20.32
C ASP A 5 26.28 5.39 -19.79
N GLN A 6 26.30 6.51 -19.09
CA GLN A 6 27.49 7.05 -18.41
C GLN A 6 27.38 6.80 -16.90
N GLN A 7 28.36 6.11 -16.37
CA GLN A 7 28.60 5.74 -14.97
C GLN A 7 28.96 6.94 -14.07
N ASP A 8 28.15 8.00 -14.09
CA ASP A 8 28.24 9.05 -13.08
C ASP A 8 27.33 8.65 -11.89
N SER A 9 27.90 7.94 -10.93
CA SER A 9 27.23 7.63 -9.69
C SER A 9 27.13 8.90 -8.83
N ILE A 10 25.92 9.41 -8.61
CA ILE A 10 25.67 10.49 -7.66
C ILE A 10 25.41 9.81 -6.31
N GLU A 11 26.26 10.10 -5.34
CA GLU A 11 26.09 9.65 -3.96
C GLU A 11 24.88 10.38 -3.35
N MET A 12 23.81 9.63 -3.07
CA MET A 12 22.56 10.14 -2.50
C MET A 12 22.48 9.75 -1.02
N ARG A 13 22.08 10.70 -0.17
CA ARG A 13 21.80 10.41 1.22
C ARG A 13 20.34 9.99 1.38
N TYR A 14 20.13 8.82 1.96
CA TYR A 14 18.81 8.33 2.35
C TYR A 14 18.67 8.37 3.87
N GLU A 15 17.70 9.13 4.38
CA GLU A 15 17.44 9.28 5.81
C GLU A 15 15.97 9.70 6.02
N ASP A 16 15.32 9.11 7.02
CA ASP A 16 13.91 9.35 7.35
C ASP A 16 12.95 9.14 6.14
N GLU A 17 13.10 8.02 5.45
CA GLU A 17 12.30 7.66 4.27
C GLU A 17 12.36 8.73 3.14
N ASN A 18 13.42 9.53 3.10
CA ASN A 18 13.62 10.62 2.15
C ASN A 18 15.01 10.59 1.52
N ILE A 19 15.12 11.17 0.33
CA ILE A 19 16.39 11.35 -0.38
C ILE A 19 16.79 12.81 -0.25
N TRP A 20 18.05 13.04 0.09
CA TRP A 20 18.62 14.35 0.33
C TRP A 20 19.80 14.62 -0.57
N LEU A 21 19.77 15.72 -1.33
CA LEU A 21 20.85 16.17 -2.20
C LEU A 21 21.26 17.62 -1.86
N THR A 22 22.56 17.91 -2.04
CA THR A 22 23.03 19.30 -2.07
C THR A 22 22.71 19.96 -3.41
N GLN A 23 22.79 21.28 -3.47
CA GLN A 23 22.65 21.99 -4.77
C GLN A 23 23.69 21.52 -5.79
N LYS A 24 24.91 21.20 -5.35
CA LYS A 24 25.97 20.68 -6.23
C LYS A 24 25.62 19.32 -6.82
N MET A 25 25.04 18.43 -5.99
CA MET A 25 24.57 17.11 -6.45
C MET A 25 23.39 17.25 -7.42
N MET A 26 22.45 18.16 -7.16
CA MET A 26 21.37 18.46 -8.10
C MET A 26 21.88 19.05 -9.43
N ALA A 27 22.89 19.91 -9.38
CA ALA A 27 23.53 20.44 -10.58
C ALA A 27 24.15 19.33 -11.44
N ALA A 28 24.82 18.36 -10.82
CA ALA A 28 25.33 17.18 -11.51
C ALA A 28 24.18 16.26 -12.01
N LEU A 29 23.14 16.04 -11.19
CA LEU A 29 21.98 15.22 -11.58
C LEU A 29 21.29 15.73 -12.84
N TYR A 30 21.05 17.02 -12.90
CA TYR A 30 20.33 17.66 -14.04
C TYR A 30 21.24 18.22 -15.13
N ASP A 31 22.57 18.06 -14.98
CA ASP A 31 23.56 18.56 -15.92
C ASP A 31 23.39 20.07 -16.23
N VAL A 32 23.38 20.86 -15.16
CA VAL A 32 23.27 22.33 -15.21
C VAL A 32 24.24 22.98 -14.22
N GLY A 33 24.47 24.26 -14.39
CA GLY A 33 25.28 25.04 -13.49
C GLY A 33 24.65 25.22 -12.10
N LEU A 34 25.47 25.32 -11.06
CA LEU A 34 25.02 25.60 -9.69
C LEU A 34 24.17 26.89 -9.57
N PRO A 35 24.48 27.99 -10.29
CA PRO A 35 23.64 29.20 -10.31
C PRO A 35 22.21 28.90 -10.76
N THR A 36 22.03 28.07 -11.80
CA THR A 36 20.72 27.67 -12.33
C THR A 36 19.88 26.95 -11.28
N ILE A 37 20.50 25.99 -10.54
CA ILE A 37 19.82 25.29 -9.45
C ILE A 37 19.38 26.28 -8.36
N ASN A 38 20.26 27.19 -7.96
CA ASN A 38 19.94 28.19 -6.95
C ASN A 38 18.80 29.14 -7.37
N GLU A 39 18.77 29.52 -8.64
CA GLU A 39 17.69 30.35 -9.20
C GLU A 39 16.35 29.60 -9.16
N HIS A 40 16.32 28.34 -9.61
CA HIS A 40 15.12 27.53 -9.59
C HIS A 40 14.59 27.29 -8.16
N ILE A 41 15.46 27.00 -7.19
CA ILE A 41 15.09 26.86 -5.79
C ILE A 41 14.47 28.14 -5.24
N LYS A 42 15.10 29.30 -5.49
CA LYS A 42 14.55 30.60 -5.09
C LYS A 42 13.16 30.85 -5.69
N LYS A 43 12.99 30.52 -6.97
CA LYS A 43 11.71 30.69 -7.65
C LYS A 43 10.62 29.76 -7.09
N ILE A 44 10.95 28.51 -6.80
CA ILE A 44 10.01 27.55 -6.19
C ILE A 44 9.48 28.08 -4.85
N TYR A 45 10.35 28.66 -4.02
CA TYR A 45 9.94 29.26 -2.76
C TYR A 45 9.15 30.57 -2.98
N ALA A 46 9.59 31.43 -3.90
CA ALA A 46 8.89 32.67 -4.19
C ALA A 46 7.47 32.46 -4.74
N ASP A 47 7.29 31.38 -5.55
CA ASP A 47 6.00 30.97 -6.09
C ASP A 47 5.14 30.21 -5.04
N SER A 48 5.62 30.04 -3.80
CA SER A 48 4.98 29.25 -2.73
C SER A 48 4.64 27.82 -3.14
N GLU A 49 5.42 27.25 -4.06
CA GLU A 49 5.26 25.86 -4.51
C GLU A 49 5.67 24.86 -3.41
N LEU A 50 6.70 25.21 -2.64
CA LEU A 50 7.21 24.44 -1.49
C LEU A 50 7.60 25.39 -0.34
N GLU A 51 7.51 24.87 0.89
CA GLU A 51 7.96 25.57 2.09
C GLU A 51 9.44 25.33 2.37
N GLU A 52 10.22 26.38 2.65
CA GLU A 52 11.65 26.26 2.93
C GLU A 52 11.93 25.37 4.15
N SER A 53 11.17 25.58 5.22
CA SER A 53 11.30 24.84 6.48
C SER A 53 11.06 23.33 6.34
N ALA A 54 10.20 22.93 5.37
CA ALA A 54 9.84 21.53 5.15
C ALA A 54 10.79 20.80 4.19
N THR A 55 11.62 21.54 3.43
CA THR A 55 12.42 20.98 2.34
C THR A 55 13.90 21.01 2.55
N ILE A 56 14.38 21.66 3.61
CA ILE A 56 15.81 21.83 3.91
C ILE A 56 16.19 21.15 5.22
N ARG A 57 17.34 20.47 5.18
CA ARG A 57 18.02 19.96 6.38
C ARG A 57 19.53 20.18 6.27
N ASN A 58 20.16 20.56 7.36
CA ASN A 58 21.61 20.64 7.44
C ASN A 58 22.17 19.31 7.94
N PHE A 59 23.12 18.75 7.18
CA PHE A 59 23.83 17.56 7.58
C PHE A 59 25.30 17.89 7.83
N ARG A 60 25.82 17.33 8.90
CA ARG A 60 27.21 17.45 9.23
C ARG A 60 28.03 16.50 8.37
N ILE A 61 28.91 17.05 7.54
CA ILE A 61 29.81 16.30 6.65
C ILE A 61 31.26 16.53 7.06
N VAL A 62 32.00 15.43 7.13
CA VAL A 62 33.45 15.48 7.33
C VAL A 62 34.11 15.44 5.96
N GLN A 63 34.83 16.50 5.60
CA GLN A 63 35.55 16.57 4.32
C GLN A 63 37.07 16.60 4.66
N THR A 64 37.84 15.86 3.84
CA THR A 64 39.32 15.88 3.96
C THR A 64 39.86 16.99 3.05
N GLU A 65 40.38 18.04 3.63
CA GLU A 65 41.07 19.14 2.91
C GLU A 65 42.60 19.02 3.16
N GLY A 66 43.29 18.47 2.17
CA GLY A 66 44.71 18.12 2.33
C GLY A 66 44.91 17.04 3.40
N SER A 67 45.63 17.38 4.48
CA SER A 67 45.88 16.47 5.62
C SER A 67 44.92 16.67 6.81
N ARG A 68 43.92 17.55 6.67
CA ARG A 68 43.01 17.88 7.79
C ARG A 68 41.58 17.41 7.49
N GLN A 69 40.94 16.88 8.50
CA GLN A 69 39.47 16.63 8.45
C GLN A 69 38.76 17.89 8.94
N VAL A 70 37.89 18.43 8.08
CA VAL A 70 37.09 19.61 8.38
C VAL A 70 35.62 19.19 8.40
N THR A 71 34.96 19.49 9.51
CA THR A 71 33.52 19.24 9.66
C THR A 71 32.74 20.47 9.25
N ARG A 72 31.82 20.33 8.31
CA ARG A 72 30.95 21.41 7.83
C ARG A 72 29.50 21.00 7.87
N ASP A 73 28.63 21.89 8.33
CA ASP A 73 27.18 21.75 8.16
C ASP A 73 26.80 22.14 6.72
N THR A 74 26.31 21.17 5.98
CA THR A 74 25.99 21.35 4.56
C THR A 74 24.49 21.23 4.36
N LYS A 75 23.91 22.26 3.70
CA LYS A 75 22.49 22.32 3.37
C LYS A 75 22.13 21.27 2.32
N HIS A 76 21.15 20.43 2.62
CA HIS A 76 20.58 19.46 1.70
C HIS A 76 19.08 19.74 1.50
N TYR A 77 18.59 19.33 0.37
CA TYR A 77 17.21 19.48 -0.06
C TYR A 77 16.59 18.09 -0.23
N ASN A 78 15.34 17.95 0.17
CA ASN A 78 14.60 16.69 0.12
C ASN A 78 14.15 16.33 -1.30
N LEU A 79 13.57 15.13 -1.43
CA LEU A 79 13.08 14.60 -2.71
C LEU A 79 12.06 15.53 -3.37
N GLN A 80 11.18 16.20 -2.61
CA GLN A 80 10.19 17.11 -3.17
C GLN A 80 10.85 18.28 -3.91
N MET A 81 11.89 18.90 -3.30
CA MET A 81 12.65 19.96 -3.95
C MET A 81 13.42 19.45 -5.17
N ILE A 82 14.01 18.25 -5.09
CA ILE A 82 14.71 17.63 -6.21
C ILE A 82 13.76 17.48 -7.41
N ILE A 83 12.55 16.97 -7.16
CA ILE A 83 11.52 16.81 -8.19
C ILE A 83 11.09 18.17 -8.77
N ALA A 84 10.78 19.16 -7.92
CA ALA A 84 10.34 20.48 -8.34
C ALA A 84 11.39 21.17 -9.24
N VAL A 85 12.67 21.09 -8.88
CA VAL A 85 13.77 21.59 -9.73
C VAL A 85 13.80 20.87 -11.08
N GLY A 86 13.61 19.54 -11.12
CA GLY A 86 13.59 18.78 -12.36
C GLY A 86 12.49 19.21 -13.34
N PHE A 87 11.36 19.69 -12.83
CA PHE A 87 10.31 20.28 -13.66
C PHE A 87 10.63 21.70 -14.18
N LYS A 88 11.47 22.45 -13.48
CA LYS A 88 11.87 23.83 -13.90
C LYS A 88 13.06 23.82 -14.87
N VAL A 89 13.96 22.85 -14.79
CA VAL A 89 15.13 22.74 -15.68
C VAL A 89 14.68 22.41 -17.10
N ASN A 90 15.35 23.06 -18.09
CA ASN A 90 15.05 22.85 -19.52
C ASN A 90 16.28 22.35 -20.28
N ASN A 91 16.51 21.05 -20.22
CA ASN A 91 17.53 20.35 -20.99
C ASN A 91 17.11 18.89 -21.25
N GLU A 92 17.95 18.10 -21.91
CA GLU A 92 17.66 16.73 -22.30
C GLU A 92 17.47 15.79 -21.09
N ARG A 93 18.31 15.89 -20.05
CA ARG A 93 18.17 15.11 -18.83
C ARG A 93 16.86 15.40 -18.09
N ALA A 94 16.47 16.67 -18.04
CA ALA A 94 15.19 17.05 -17.47
C ALA A 94 13.99 16.56 -18.31
N VAL A 95 14.13 16.48 -19.62
CA VAL A 95 13.10 15.85 -20.49
C VAL A 95 12.96 14.37 -20.17
N GLN A 96 14.07 13.64 -20.02
CA GLN A 96 14.03 12.21 -19.62
C GLN A 96 13.38 12.04 -18.25
N PHE A 97 13.73 12.87 -17.27
CA PHE A 97 13.10 12.88 -15.95
C PHE A 97 11.58 13.11 -16.05
N ARG A 98 11.14 14.12 -16.81
CA ARG A 98 9.70 14.39 -16.97
C ARG A 98 8.96 13.27 -17.68
N LYS A 99 9.56 12.59 -18.67
CA LYS A 99 8.97 11.40 -19.31
C LYS A 99 8.77 10.27 -18.32
N TRP A 100 9.76 10.00 -17.47
CA TRP A 100 9.68 9.00 -16.41
C TRP A 100 8.60 9.37 -15.39
N ALA A 101 8.60 10.61 -14.87
CA ALA A 101 7.60 11.07 -13.91
C ALA A 101 6.17 11.02 -14.48
N ASN A 102 5.99 11.44 -15.74
CA ASN A 102 4.70 11.36 -16.42
C ASN A 102 4.23 9.91 -16.59
N GLY A 103 5.13 8.95 -16.80
CA GLY A 103 4.81 7.53 -16.83
C GLY A 103 4.19 7.08 -15.50
N ILE A 104 4.83 7.42 -14.39
CA ILE A 104 4.36 7.11 -13.04
C ILE A 104 3.00 7.76 -12.76
N VAL A 105 2.86 9.05 -13.03
CA VAL A 105 1.60 9.79 -12.81
C VAL A 105 0.47 9.20 -13.66
N LYS A 106 0.74 8.89 -14.94
CA LYS A 106 -0.23 8.25 -15.83
C LYS A 106 -0.69 6.89 -15.29
N ASP A 107 0.27 6.03 -14.93
CA ASP A 107 -0.05 4.69 -14.42
C ASP A 107 -0.84 4.78 -13.12
N TYR A 108 -0.44 5.63 -12.18
CA TYR A 108 -1.17 5.86 -10.94
C TYR A 108 -2.59 6.38 -11.20
N THR A 109 -2.75 7.36 -12.12
CA THR A 109 -4.06 7.95 -12.42
C THR A 109 -5.02 6.94 -13.06
N ILE A 110 -4.51 6.07 -13.94
CA ILE A 110 -5.33 5.08 -14.65
C ILE A 110 -5.59 3.84 -13.80
N LYS A 111 -4.54 3.30 -13.16
CA LYS A 111 -4.58 2.01 -12.45
C LYS A 111 -4.85 2.14 -10.96
N GLY A 112 -4.59 3.32 -10.36
CA GLY A 112 -4.63 3.58 -8.92
C GLY A 112 -3.40 3.07 -8.16
N TRP A 113 -2.37 2.56 -8.85
CA TRP A 113 -1.13 2.06 -8.24
C TRP A 113 0.05 2.11 -9.22
N VAL A 114 1.26 2.18 -8.65
CA VAL A 114 2.54 2.02 -9.36
C VAL A 114 3.43 1.13 -8.50
N MET A 115 4.08 0.14 -9.10
CA MET A 115 4.93 -0.81 -8.41
C MET A 115 6.22 -1.05 -9.21
N ASP A 116 7.34 -1.05 -8.51
CA ASP A 116 8.64 -1.43 -9.04
C ASP A 116 8.92 -2.89 -8.64
N ASP A 117 8.44 -3.82 -9.46
CA ASP A 117 8.48 -5.25 -9.20
C ASP A 117 9.92 -5.78 -9.01
N GLU A 118 10.86 -5.31 -9.81
CA GLU A 118 12.25 -5.75 -9.71
C GLU A 118 12.89 -5.29 -8.41
N ARG A 119 12.68 -4.05 -8.02
CA ARG A 119 13.18 -3.51 -6.77
C ARG A 119 12.56 -4.21 -5.57
N LEU A 120 11.27 -4.52 -5.62
CA LEU A 120 10.56 -5.25 -4.57
C LEU A 120 11.03 -6.70 -4.44
N LYS A 121 11.29 -7.40 -5.55
CA LYS A 121 11.77 -8.79 -5.56
C LYS A 121 13.23 -8.92 -5.10
N ASN A 122 14.08 -7.98 -5.50
CA ASN A 122 15.52 -8.05 -5.26
C ASN A 122 15.95 -7.46 -3.91
N GLY A 123 15.00 -6.93 -3.12
CA GLY A 123 15.25 -6.46 -1.76
C GLY A 123 16.35 -5.40 -1.70
N GLY A 124 16.18 -4.26 -2.36
CA GLY A 124 17.17 -3.18 -2.27
C GLY A 124 17.40 -2.75 -0.80
N SER A 125 18.62 -2.35 -0.46
CA SER A 125 19.06 -1.98 0.89
C SER A 125 18.22 -0.90 1.62
N ILE A 126 17.26 -0.32 0.94
CA ILE A 126 16.39 0.76 1.42
C ILE A 126 15.04 0.22 1.96
N LEU A 127 14.63 -0.99 1.52
CA LEU A 127 13.34 -1.58 1.91
C LEU A 127 13.56 -2.50 3.13
N THR A 128 13.02 -2.10 4.27
CA THR A 128 13.06 -2.91 5.50
C THR A 128 12.03 -4.03 5.45
N THR A 129 12.22 -5.08 6.26
CA THR A 129 11.24 -6.15 6.44
C THR A 129 9.86 -5.58 6.84
N GLU A 130 9.83 -4.58 7.71
CA GLU A 130 8.62 -3.89 8.14
C GLU A 130 7.87 -3.20 6.99
N TYR A 131 8.59 -2.64 6.01
CA TYR A 131 7.98 -2.07 4.81
C TYR A 131 7.27 -3.15 3.97
N PHE A 132 7.91 -4.30 3.81
CA PHE A 132 7.32 -5.44 3.10
C PHE A 132 6.08 -5.98 3.81
N ASP A 133 6.12 -6.10 5.12
CA ASP A 133 4.97 -6.55 5.91
C ASP A 133 3.78 -5.59 5.75
N ARG A 134 4.03 -4.29 5.82
CA ARG A 134 2.98 -3.26 5.57
C ARG A 134 2.40 -3.35 4.15
N LEU A 135 3.25 -3.53 3.14
CA LEU A 135 2.80 -3.70 1.74
C LEU A 135 1.92 -4.94 1.57
N LEU A 136 2.32 -6.06 2.16
CA LEU A 136 1.54 -7.30 2.12
C LEU A 136 0.19 -7.15 2.85
N GLU A 137 0.15 -6.42 3.95
CA GLU A 137 -1.09 -6.11 4.66
C GLU A 137 -2.02 -5.26 3.78
N GLN A 138 -1.53 -4.20 3.13
CA GLN A 138 -2.33 -3.40 2.20
C GLN A 138 -2.89 -4.22 1.03
N ILE A 139 -2.10 -5.12 0.46
CA ILE A 139 -2.56 -6.02 -0.61
C ILE A 139 -3.70 -6.91 -0.09
N ARG A 140 -3.58 -7.44 1.12
CA ARG A 140 -4.63 -8.26 1.76
C ARG A 140 -5.90 -7.46 2.01
N GLU A 141 -5.80 -6.25 2.55
CA GLU A 141 -6.93 -5.34 2.75
C GLU A 141 -7.70 -5.06 1.46
N ILE A 142 -6.97 -4.74 0.36
CA ILE A 142 -7.59 -4.52 -0.96
C ILE A 142 -8.33 -5.77 -1.43
N ARG A 143 -7.72 -6.94 -1.27
CA ARG A 143 -8.30 -8.23 -1.67
C ARG A 143 -9.56 -8.56 -0.87
N LEU A 144 -9.64 -8.11 0.37
CA LEU A 144 -10.72 -8.35 1.31
C LEU A 144 -11.78 -7.28 1.36
N SER A 145 -11.63 -6.19 0.59
CA SER A 145 -12.74 -5.27 0.44
C SER A 145 -13.99 -6.08 0.05
N GLU A 146 -15.10 -5.87 0.77
CA GLU A 146 -16.31 -6.71 0.63
C GLU A 146 -16.69 -6.97 -0.81
N ARG A 147 -16.65 -5.91 -1.64
CA ARG A 147 -17.00 -6.02 -3.06
C ARG A 147 -16.07 -6.98 -3.81
N ARG A 148 -14.75 -6.92 -3.56
CA ARG A 148 -13.77 -7.78 -4.24
C ARG A 148 -13.83 -9.21 -3.74
N PHE A 149 -13.99 -9.39 -2.44
CA PHE A 149 -14.17 -10.69 -1.83
C PHE A 149 -15.40 -11.42 -2.39
N TYR A 150 -16.58 -10.78 -2.35
CA TYR A 150 -17.81 -11.36 -2.91
C TYR A 150 -17.68 -11.64 -4.41
N GLN A 151 -17.07 -10.75 -5.17
CA GLN A 151 -16.85 -10.97 -6.58
C GLN A 151 -15.98 -12.20 -6.81
N LYS A 152 -14.84 -12.30 -6.13
CA LYS A 152 -13.91 -13.43 -6.29
C LYS A 152 -14.53 -14.76 -5.85
N ILE A 153 -15.20 -14.81 -4.72
CA ILE A 153 -15.92 -15.99 -4.25
C ILE A 153 -17.01 -16.39 -5.27
N THR A 154 -17.75 -15.43 -5.81
CA THR A 154 -18.76 -15.70 -6.82
C THR A 154 -18.14 -16.29 -8.08
N ASP A 155 -17.04 -15.75 -8.56
CA ASP A 155 -16.31 -16.22 -9.75
C ASP A 155 -15.82 -17.66 -9.54
N ILE A 156 -15.23 -17.96 -8.38
CA ILE A 156 -14.77 -19.32 -8.03
C ILE A 156 -15.94 -20.30 -7.97
N TYR A 157 -17.01 -19.95 -7.28
CA TYR A 157 -18.15 -20.85 -7.14
C TYR A 157 -19.01 -20.96 -8.40
N ALA A 158 -18.93 -19.99 -9.31
CA ALA A 158 -19.53 -20.11 -10.62
C ALA A 158 -18.94 -21.24 -11.46
N THR A 159 -17.78 -21.79 -11.07
CA THR A 159 -17.19 -22.99 -11.67
C THR A 159 -17.81 -24.29 -11.15
N ALA A 160 -18.65 -24.24 -10.11
CA ALA A 160 -19.30 -25.43 -9.57
C ALA A 160 -20.34 -26.00 -10.56
N LEU A 161 -20.41 -27.32 -10.61
CA LEU A 161 -21.27 -28.04 -11.58
C LEU A 161 -22.77 -27.76 -11.37
N ASP A 162 -23.18 -27.47 -10.15
CA ASP A 162 -24.55 -27.23 -9.70
C ASP A 162 -24.82 -25.75 -9.32
N TYR A 163 -23.97 -24.83 -9.78
CA TYR A 163 -24.12 -23.40 -9.45
C TYR A 163 -25.34 -22.78 -10.13
N ASP A 164 -26.24 -22.23 -9.32
CA ASP A 164 -27.36 -21.40 -9.75
C ASP A 164 -27.37 -20.09 -8.95
N ARG A 165 -27.05 -18.98 -9.61
CA ARG A 165 -27.00 -17.65 -9.00
C ARG A 165 -28.32 -17.21 -8.38
N THR A 166 -29.43 -17.70 -8.90
CA THR A 166 -30.79 -17.30 -8.46
C THR A 166 -31.29 -18.11 -7.29
N SER A 167 -30.71 -19.31 -7.07
CA SER A 167 -31.18 -20.25 -6.08
C SER A 167 -31.04 -19.72 -4.65
N LYS A 168 -32.01 -20.04 -3.81
CA LYS A 168 -31.96 -19.75 -2.37
C LYS A 168 -30.77 -20.43 -1.70
N THR A 169 -30.40 -21.61 -2.19
CA THR A 169 -29.29 -22.43 -1.69
C THR A 169 -27.96 -21.72 -1.87
N THR A 170 -27.72 -21.12 -3.04
CA THR A 170 -26.50 -20.35 -3.32
C THR A 170 -26.38 -19.13 -2.40
N LYS A 171 -27.46 -18.37 -2.20
CA LYS A 171 -27.46 -17.22 -1.28
C LYS A 171 -27.18 -17.63 0.17
N GLN A 172 -27.77 -18.74 0.64
CA GLN A 172 -27.51 -19.27 1.96
C GLN A 172 -26.08 -19.78 2.13
N PHE A 173 -25.51 -20.33 1.06
CA PHE A 173 -24.14 -20.79 1.07
C PHE A 173 -23.14 -19.64 1.30
N PHE A 174 -23.28 -18.53 0.61
CA PHE A 174 -22.43 -17.36 0.82
C PHE A 174 -22.50 -16.82 2.27
N ALA A 175 -23.71 -16.75 2.83
CA ALA A 175 -23.87 -16.35 4.24
C ALA A 175 -23.18 -17.34 5.19
N LYS A 176 -23.25 -18.66 4.92
CA LYS A 176 -22.54 -19.67 5.70
C LYS A 176 -21.02 -19.53 5.62
N VAL A 177 -20.47 -19.30 4.41
CA VAL A 177 -19.03 -19.09 4.22
C VAL A 177 -18.53 -17.94 5.07
N GLN A 178 -19.21 -16.81 5.01
CA GLN A 178 -18.85 -15.63 5.79
C GLN A 178 -18.92 -15.90 7.31
N ASN A 179 -20.00 -16.49 7.79
CA ASN A 179 -20.15 -16.81 9.21
C ASN A 179 -19.09 -17.80 9.70
N LYS A 180 -18.74 -18.82 8.91
CA LYS A 180 -17.70 -19.80 9.27
C LYS A 180 -16.32 -19.15 9.40
N MET A 181 -15.98 -18.23 8.48
CA MET A 181 -14.72 -17.49 8.54
C MET A 181 -14.65 -16.59 9.78
N HIS A 182 -15.72 -15.88 10.11
CA HIS A 182 -15.79 -15.12 11.35
C HIS A 182 -15.65 -16.04 12.58
N TYR A 183 -16.38 -17.14 12.61
CA TYR A 183 -16.33 -18.09 13.73
C TYR A 183 -14.92 -18.65 13.96
N ALA A 184 -14.17 -18.95 12.90
CA ALA A 184 -12.80 -19.44 13.01
C ALA A 184 -11.83 -18.43 13.65
N VAL A 185 -12.14 -17.13 13.57
CA VAL A 185 -11.26 -16.07 14.11
C VAL A 185 -11.52 -15.78 15.58
N HIS A 186 -12.79 -15.75 16.00
CA HIS A 186 -13.16 -15.27 17.33
C HIS A 186 -14.25 -16.11 18.03
N GLY A 187 -14.65 -17.24 17.46
CA GLY A 187 -15.60 -18.19 18.08
C GLY A 187 -17.07 -17.75 18.06
N HIS A 188 -17.41 -16.69 17.30
CA HIS A 188 -18.77 -16.17 17.21
C HIS A 188 -19.20 -16.01 15.74
N THR A 189 -20.49 -16.12 15.48
CA THR A 189 -21.05 -15.71 14.19
C THR A 189 -21.05 -14.18 14.07
N ALA A 190 -21.23 -13.66 12.87
CA ALA A 190 -21.30 -12.22 12.65
C ALA A 190 -22.38 -11.52 13.50
N ALA A 191 -23.55 -12.17 13.66
CA ALA A 191 -24.64 -11.63 14.46
C ALA A 191 -24.34 -11.65 15.97
N GLU A 192 -23.74 -12.73 16.47
CA GLU A 192 -23.33 -12.85 17.89
C GLU A 192 -22.24 -11.82 18.22
N LEU A 193 -21.27 -11.61 17.33
CA LEU A 193 -20.23 -10.62 17.52
C LEU A 193 -20.81 -9.20 17.65
N ILE A 194 -21.74 -8.84 16.77
CA ILE A 194 -22.42 -7.54 16.84
C ILE A 194 -23.18 -7.42 18.17
N TYR A 195 -23.95 -8.45 18.54
CA TYR A 195 -24.74 -8.45 19.79
C TYR A 195 -23.87 -8.28 21.03
N GLU A 196 -22.68 -8.90 21.05
CA GLU A 196 -21.76 -8.84 22.18
C GLU A 196 -21.03 -7.49 22.28
N ARG A 197 -20.65 -6.91 21.14
CA ARG A 197 -19.74 -5.74 21.12
C ARG A 197 -20.44 -4.40 20.89
N ALA A 198 -21.61 -4.40 20.25
CA ALA A 198 -22.37 -3.18 20.05
C ALA A 198 -22.90 -2.66 21.38
N ASP A 199 -22.53 -1.42 21.71
CA ASP A 199 -22.89 -0.80 22.96
C ASP A 199 -23.00 0.73 22.77
N ALA A 200 -24.20 1.26 22.95
CA ALA A 200 -24.46 2.70 22.75
C ALA A 200 -23.69 3.59 23.72
N ASP A 201 -23.30 3.06 24.87
CA ASP A 201 -22.60 3.81 25.92
C ASP A 201 -21.06 3.79 25.71
N LYS A 202 -20.56 2.96 24.82
CA LYS A 202 -19.13 2.90 24.48
C LYS A 202 -18.74 3.96 23.43
N PRO A 203 -17.48 4.40 23.44
CA PRO A 203 -16.94 5.21 22.35
C PRO A 203 -17.20 4.55 20.99
N HIS A 204 -17.69 5.33 20.03
CA HIS A 204 -18.04 4.84 18.68
C HIS A 204 -19.03 3.67 18.66
N MET A 205 -19.87 3.55 19.69
CA MET A 205 -20.83 2.44 19.84
C MET A 205 -20.18 1.04 19.86
N GLY A 206 -18.94 0.94 20.33
CA GLY A 206 -18.16 -0.29 20.33
C GLY A 206 -17.49 -0.65 18.98
N LEU A 207 -17.64 0.18 17.96
CA LEU A 207 -16.99 0.00 16.66
C LEU A 207 -15.48 0.29 16.75
N ALA A 208 -14.67 -0.57 16.15
CA ALA A 208 -13.25 -0.36 15.96
C ALA A 208 -12.96 0.45 14.69
N THR A 209 -13.83 0.34 13.66
CA THR A 209 -13.77 1.11 12.41
C THR A 209 -15.16 1.31 11.81
N TRP A 210 -15.30 2.24 10.84
CA TRP A 210 -16.53 2.48 10.06
C TRP A 210 -16.17 3.15 8.74
N ALA A 211 -17.11 3.29 7.81
CA ALA A 211 -16.86 3.76 6.44
C ALA A 211 -16.18 5.14 6.35
N ALA A 212 -16.45 6.04 7.31
CA ALA A 212 -15.86 7.38 7.36
C ALA A 212 -14.88 7.57 8.54
N ALA A 213 -14.33 6.48 9.09
CA ALA A 213 -13.37 6.55 10.20
C ALA A 213 -12.08 7.29 9.79
N PRO A 214 -11.34 7.90 10.75
CA PRO A 214 -11.66 7.99 12.19
C PRO A 214 -12.57 9.18 12.56
N GLU A 215 -12.64 10.23 11.73
CA GLU A 215 -13.28 11.51 12.09
C GLU A 215 -14.71 11.64 11.54
N GLY A 216 -15.08 10.78 10.60
CA GLY A 216 -16.37 10.82 9.94
C GLY A 216 -17.51 10.28 10.78
N LYS A 217 -18.75 10.64 10.42
CA LYS A 217 -19.96 10.24 11.14
C LYS A 217 -20.28 8.76 10.94
N ILE A 218 -20.59 8.07 12.03
CA ILE A 218 -21.10 6.69 12.00
C ILE A 218 -22.55 6.71 11.50
N VAL A 219 -22.86 5.83 10.54
CA VAL A 219 -24.21 5.66 9.98
C VAL A 219 -24.78 4.29 10.35
N LYS A 220 -26.10 4.14 10.24
CA LYS A 220 -26.81 2.91 10.64
C LYS A 220 -26.26 1.64 9.95
N SER A 221 -25.81 1.75 8.72
CA SER A 221 -25.19 0.63 8.00
C SER A 221 -23.88 0.16 8.65
N ASP A 222 -23.09 1.06 9.23
CA ASP A 222 -21.81 0.70 9.86
C ASP A 222 -22.02 -0.24 11.06
N VAL A 223 -23.06 0.02 11.84
CA VAL A 223 -23.39 -0.74 13.06
C VAL A 223 -23.82 -2.17 12.75
N SER A 224 -24.28 -2.44 11.53
CA SER A 224 -24.74 -3.77 11.11
C SER A 224 -23.64 -4.64 10.47
N ILE A 225 -22.42 -4.13 10.38
CA ILE A 225 -21.27 -4.81 9.76
C ILE A 225 -20.37 -5.40 10.86
N ALA A 226 -20.36 -6.72 11.01
CA ALA A 226 -19.60 -7.41 12.06
C ALA A 226 -18.10 -7.11 12.05
N LYS A 227 -17.48 -6.99 10.87
CA LYS A 227 -16.04 -6.67 10.76
C LYS A 227 -15.66 -5.34 11.39
N ASN A 228 -16.61 -4.41 11.50
CA ASN A 228 -16.37 -3.10 12.10
C ASN A 228 -16.14 -3.16 13.63
N TYR A 229 -16.46 -4.29 14.25
CA TYR A 229 -16.24 -4.57 15.68
C TYR A 229 -14.99 -5.41 15.95
N LEU A 230 -14.26 -5.83 14.92
CA LEU A 230 -13.05 -6.62 15.09
C LEU A 230 -11.90 -5.74 15.58
N SER A 231 -11.14 -6.26 16.54
CA SER A 231 -9.85 -5.68 16.88
C SER A 231 -8.88 -5.82 15.70
N GLU A 232 -7.83 -5.02 15.68
CA GLU A 232 -6.80 -5.07 14.64
C GLU A 232 -6.19 -6.49 14.48
N LYS A 233 -5.96 -7.18 15.62
CA LYS A 233 -5.44 -8.55 15.61
C LYS A 233 -6.42 -9.54 14.98
N GLU A 234 -7.71 -9.43 15.31
CA GLU A 234 -8.76 -10.29 14.75
C GLU A 234 -8.96 -10.01 13.26
N MET A 235 -8.92 -8.73 12.85
CA MET A 235 -8.99 -8.34 11.46
C MET A 235 -7.85 -8.95 10.65
N ARG A 236 -6.59 -8.82 11.10
CA ARG A 236 -5.44 -9.45 10.45
C ARG A 236 -5.56 -10.98 10.36
N SER A 237 -6.10 -11.60 11.39
CA SER A 237 -6.33 -13.06 11.38
C SER A 237 -7.37 -13.45 10.33
N LEU A 238 -8.51 -12.74 10.28
CA LEU A 238 -9.55 -12.93 9.27
C LEU A 238 -8.98 -12.76 7.86
N GLU A 239 -8.20 -11.73 7.66
CA GLU A 239 -7.53 -11.43 6.39
C GLU A 239 -6.63 -12.55 5.91
N ARG A 240 -5.83 -13.11 6.78
CA ARG A 240 -4.95 -14.24 6.46
C ARG A 240 -5.72 -15.48 6.09
N ILE A 241 -6.73 -15.84 6.87
CA ILE A 241 -7.58 -17.01 6.62
C ILE A 241 -8.30 -16.87 5.27
N VAL A 242 -8.92 -15.74 5.04
CA VAL A 242 -9.65 -15.49 3.79
C VAL A 242 -8.71 -15.51 2.59
N SER A 243 -7.54 -14.86 2.69
CA SER A 243 -6.57 -14.86 1.59
C SER A 243 -6.08 -16.26 1.26
N ALA A 244 -5.73 -17.06 2.26
CA ALA A 244 -5.26 -18.42 2.07
C ALA A 244 -6.35 -19.34 1.45
N TYR A 245 -7.61 -19.17 1.90
CA TYR A 245 -8.72 -19.92 1.31
C TYR A 245 -8.97 -19.52 -0.15
N LEU A 246 -8.93 -18.23 -0.47
CA LEU A 246 -9.10 -17.77 -1.84
C LEU A 246 -8.00 -18.30 -2.77
N ASP A 247 -6.74 -18.34 -2.31
CA ASP A 247 -5.63 -18.88 -3.09
C ASP A 247 -5.82 -20.38 -3.38
N LEU A 248 -6.22 -21.15 -2.37
CA LEU A 248 -6.54 -22.57 -2.52
C LEU A 248 -7.71 -22.82 -3.47
N ALA A 249 -8.76 -22.01 -3.36
CA ALA A 249 -9.95 -22.14 -4.18
C ALA A 249 -9.69 -21.74 -5.65
N GLU A 250 -8.87 -20.70 -5.86
CA GLU A 250 -8.45 -20.22 -7.17
C GLU A 250 -7.62 -21.28 -7.91
N ASP A 251 -6.61 -21.89 -7.25
CA ASP A 251 -5.81 -22.98 -7.82
C ASP A 251 -6.69 -24.13 -8.31
N ARG A 252 -7.71 -24.51 -7.56
CA ARG A 252 -8.65 -25.56 -7.94
C ARG A 252 -9.52 -25.19 -9.14
N ALA A 253 -10.02 -23.97 -9.18
CA ALA A 253 -10.81 -23.44 -10.27
C ALA A 253 -9.98 -23.38 -11.58
N GLU A 254 -8.74 -22.91 -11.51
CA GLU A 254 -7.82 -22.87 -12.65
C GLU A 254 -7.47 -24.27 -13.19
N ARG A 255 -7.33 -25.23 -12.30
CA ARG A 255 -7.06 -26.64 -12.67
C ARG A 255 -8.30 -27.38 -13.16
N HIS A 256 -9.44 -26.70 -13.27
CA HIS A 256 -10.73 -27.24 -13.73
C HIS A 256 -11.15 -28.53 -12.99
N ILE A 257 -10.84 -28.60 -11.68
CA ILE A 257 -11.25 -29.73 -10.85
C ILE A 257 -12.75 -29.65 -10.64
N PRO A 258 -13.54 -30.65 -11.10
CA PRO A 258 -15.00 -30.62 -10.97
C PRO A 258 -15.39 -30.58 -9.48
N MET A 259 -16.18 -29.59 -9.09
CA MET A 259 -16.65 -29.37 -7.72
C MET A 259 -18.13 -29.04 -7.74
N THR A 260 -18.88 -29.58 -6.79
CA THR A 260 -20.25 -29.15 -6.49
C THR A 260 -20.21 -28.05 -5.40
N MET A 261 -21.32 -27.36 -5.19
CA MET A 261 -21.46 -26.41 -4.08
C MET A 261 -21.28 -27.09 -2.72
N GLU A 262 -21.66 -28.36 -2.58
CA GLU A 262 -21.43 -29.15 -1.39
C GLU A 262 -19.94 -29.47 -1.17
N ASP A 263 -19.21 -29.81 -2.25
CA ASP A 263 -17.77 -30.04 -2.18
C ASP A 263 -17.01 -28.79 -1.73
N TRP A 264 -17.40 -27.63 -2.22
CA TRP A 264 -16.86 -26.35 -1.78
C TRP A 264 -17.13 -26.11 -0.29
N SER A 265 -18.34 -26.42 0.21
CA SER A 265 -18.65 -26.30 1.65
C SER A 265 -17.78 -27.20 2.52
N LYS A 266 -17.64 -28.48 2.14
CA LYS A 266 -16.81 -29.46 2.86
C LYS A 266 -15.34 -29.02 2.84
N ARG A 267 -14.86 -28.48 1.73
CA ARG A 267 -13.48 -28.03 1.60
C ARG A 267 -13.19 -26.82 2.51
N LEU A 268 -14.13 -25.89 2.60
CA LEU A 268 -14.02 -24.77 3.55
C LEU A 268 -13.93 -25.30 4.99
N ASP A 269 -14.77 -26.27 5.37
CA ASP A 269 -14.75 -26.84 6.72
C ASP A 269 -13.41 -27.49 7.04
N LEU A 270 -12.86 -28.29 6.14
CA LEU A 270 -11.54 -28.90 6.29
C LEU A 270 -10.45 -27.84 6.44
N PHE A 271 -10.46 -26.83 5.57
CA PHE A 271 -9.48 -25.74 5.63
C PHE A 271 -9.52 -24.99 6.97
N LEU A 272 -10.72 -24.71 7.49
CA LEU A 272 -10.88 -24.01 8.77
C LEU A 272 -10.52 -24.87 9.97
N MET A 273 -10.72 -26.21 9.91
CA MET A 273 -10.28 -27.14 10.95
C MET A 273 -8.75 -27.22 11.03
N ASP A 274 -8.06 -27.18 9.89
CA ASP A 274 -6.59 -27.20 9.84
C ASP A 274 -5.97 -25.86 10.25
N SER A 275 -6.76 -24.77 10.23
CA SER A 275 -6.31 -23.40 10.51
C SER A 275 -6.58 -22.95 11.96
N ALA A 276 -7.33 -23.73 12.76
CA ALA A 276 -7.68 -23.47 14.16
C ALA A 276 -6.68 -24.11 15.10
#